data_0c356731f8f0adc7e7142b516a7a2c73
#
_entry.id   0c356731f8f0adc7e7142b516a7a2c73
#
_cell.length_a   1.000
_cell.length_b   1.000
_cell.length_c   1.000
_cell.angle_alpha   90.00
_cell.angle_beta   90.00
_cell.angle_gamma   90.00
#
_symmetry.space_group_name_H-M   'P 1'
#
loop_
_entity.id
_entity.type
_entity.pdbx_description
1 polymer ?
#
loop_
_entity_poly.entity_id
_entity_poly.type
_entity_poly.pdbx_seq_one_letter_code
_entity_poly.pdbx_strand_id
1 'polypeptide(L)'
;MQNTAKMNEKKQFTTVKIDSTNTDGYGKVFIESYKKIRSVGLEIIDKTNRCDKFGYEWDKCGDFYGEFFIENPVLWSLSEPVLYEYRVEISYTDGEKESVCGRFGFREIGENGKNITINGKPVYIRGYIRGAKAHDHANLLGLSLKDFYLKNLRQAKKFGFNYVRFHSVVPEEELFEAADEVGMLVHVELRPPHDIYNNLEEMVTTGNAIVPEEFLEEVVDKCFNHPSFAVYCVGNEIKKASADDIRKIKEKIDELDGTRLFLDTCAWGKNNRPNVDIDVQHLSYYFPYGRHAGMYDDTENLLAANVDENEPMKAETENCEIVRDLYFNVPLIAHEVCHYTALRDF
;
A
#
# COMPACT_ATOMS: atom_id res chain seq x y z
N MET A 1 25.35 24.79 -8.10
CA MET A 1 24.55 25.01 -9.31
C MET A 1 24.90 23.94 -10.37
N GLN A 2 24.55 22.68 -10.14
CA GLN A 2 24.78 21.61 -11.14
C GLN A 2 23.81 20.41 -10.98
N ASN A 3 22.72 20.52 -10.19
CA ASN A 3 21.80 19.40 -9.97
C ASN A 3 20.33 19.63 -10.37
N THR A 4 20.06 20.65 -11.19
CA THR A 4 18.68 20.94 -11.66
C THR A 4 18.38 20.44 -13.08
N ALA A 5 19.23 19.60 -13.67
CA ALA A 5 19.11 19.20 -15.07
C ALA A 5 18.71 17.74 -15.32
N LYS A 6 18.30 16.98 -14.27
CA LYS A 6 17.85 15.57 -14.44
C LYS A 6 16.34 15.33 -14.23
N MET A 7 15.56 16.39 -14.02
CA MET A 7 14.15 16.26 -13.62
C MET A 7 13.16 16.46 -14.79
N ASN A 8 13.53 16.16 -16.02
CA ASN A 8 12.60 16.23 -17.17
C ASN A 8 12.88 15.14 -18.22
N GLU A 9 13.28 13.95 -17.81
CA GLU A 9 13.13 12.79 -18.69
C GLU A 9 11.64 12.42 -18.66
N LYS A 10 10.86 12.81 -19.67
CA LYS A 10 9.51 12.34 -19.91
C LYS A 10 9.48 10.83 -19.73
N LYS A 11 8.46 10.31 -19.04
CA LYS A 11 8.19 8.86 -18.96
C LYS A 11 8.47 8.23 -20.33
N GLN A 12 9.43 7.31 -20.39
CA GLN A 12 9.77 6.59 -21.63
C GLN A 12 8.96 5.30 -21.79
N PHE A 13 8.01 5.07 -20.87
CA PHE A 13 7.24 3.83 -20.78
C PHE A 13 5.76 4.13 -20.84
N THR A 14 5.02 3.18 -21.38
CA THR A 14 3.56 3.19 -21.32
C THR A 14 3.11 2.52 -20.04
N THR A 15 2.27 3.19 -19.27
CA THR A 15 1.67 2.68 -18.04
C THR A 15 0.21 2.30 -18.31
N VAL A 16 -0.20 1.13 -17.84
CA VAL A 16 -1.60 0.65 -17.90
C VAL A 16 -2.10 0.44 -16.48
N LYS A 17 -3.13 1.18 -16.10
CA LYS A 17 -3.82 1.08 -14.81
C LYS A 17 -5.22 0.52 -15.02
N ILE A 18 -5.59 -0.48 -14.24
CA ILE A 18 -6.92 -1.09 -14.24
C ILE A 18 -7.59 -0.78 -12.90
N ASP A 19 -8.56 0.12 -12.92
CA ASP A 19 -9.41 0.35 -11.75
C ASP A 19 -10.54 -0.68 -11.73
N SER A 20 -10.45 -1.60 -10.80
CA SER A 20 -11.41 -2.69 -10.53
C SER A 20 -11.82 -2.71 -9.05
N THR A 21 -11.82 -1.53 -8.42
CA THR A 21 -12.03 -1.36 -6.97
C THR A 21 -13.52 -1.30 -6.62
N ASN A 22 -14.24 -2.32 -7.05
CA ASN A 22 -15.66 -2.53 -6.78
C ASN A 22 -16.00 -4.02 -6.75
N THR A 23 -17.25 -4.34 -6.49
CA THR A 23 -17.77 -5.71 -6.38
C THR A 23 -18.77 -6.06 -7.48
N ASP A 24 -19.07 -5.13 -8.36
CA ASP A 24 -20.12 -5.26 -9.38
C ASP A 24 -19.62 -5.59 -10.80
N GLY A 25 -18.29 -5.59 -11.00
CA GLY A 25 -17.65 -6.00 -12.24
C GLY A 25 -17.38 -4.87 -13.23
N TYR A 26 -17.64 -3.64 -12.88
CA TYR A 26 -17.20 -2.51 -13.68
C TYR A 26 -15.71 -2.28 -13.54
N GLY A 27 -15.04 -2.09 -14.66
CA GLY A 27 -13.61 -1.77 -14.67
C GLY A 27 -13.33 -0.59 -15.58
N LYS A 28 -12.28 0.15 -15.23
CA LYS A 28 -11.75 1.25 -16.02
C LYS A 28 -10.31 0.98 -16.38
N VAL A 29 -9.92 1.36 -17.58
CA VAL A 29 -8.53 1.27 -18.02
C VAL A 29 -8.02 2.67 -18.33
N PHE A 30 -6.89 2.99 -17.74
CA PHE A 30 -6.16 4.23 -17.99
C PHE A 30 -4.81 3.87 -18.61
N ILE A 31 -4.46 4.52 -19.69
CA ILE A 31 -3.18 4.32 -20.36
C ILE A 31 -2.51 5.67 -20.50
N GLU A 32 -1.37 5.81 -19.84
CA GLU A 32 -0.50 6.97 -20.01
C GLU A 32 0.63 6.57 -20.96
N SER A 33 0.83 7.33 -22.03
CA SER A 33 1.83 7.00 -23.03
C SER A 33 2.66 8.22 -23.43
N TYR A 34 3.96 7.96 -23.63
CA TYR A 34 4.91 8.94 -24.19
C TYR A 34 4.73 9.20 -25.69
N LYS A 35 3.94 8.35 -26.38
CA LYS A 35 3.61 8.45 -27.79
C LYS A 35 2.12 8.69 -28.02
N LYS A 36 1.80 9.31 -29.14
CA LYS A 36 0.40 9.51 -29.55
C LYS A 36 -0.25 8.18 -29.91
N ILE A 37 -1.26 7.79 -29.13
CA ILE A 37 -2.05 6.57 -29.34
C ILE A 37 -3.00 6.80 -30.52
N ARG A 38 -3.07 5.79 -31.42
CA ARG A 38 -4.02 5.71 -32.50
C ARG A 38 -5.23 4.85 -32.14
N SER A 39 -4.95 3.63 -31.60
CA SER A 39 -6.01 2.72 -31.19
C SER A 39 -5.53 1.83 -30.05
N VAL A 40 -6.47 1.39 -29.22
CA VAL A 40 -6.25 0.47 -28.10
C VAL A 40 -7.22 -0.70 -28.23
N GLY A 41 -6.71 -1.92 -28.07
CA GLY A 41 -7.49 -3.13 -27.87
C GLY A 41 -7.25 -3.68 -26.47
N LEU A 42 -8.30 -3.98 -25.74
CA LEU A 42 -8.23 -4.62 -24.41
C LEU A 42 -8.80 -6.05 -24.52
N GLU A 43 -8.04 -7.01 -24.01
CA GLU A 43 -8.45 -8.39 -23.84
C GLU A 43 -8.32 -8.76 -22.36
N ILE A 44 -9.41 -9.27 -21.77
CA ILE A 44 -9.41 -9.73 -20.38
C ILE A 44 -9.70 -11.23 -20.39
N ILE A 45 -8.88 -11.97 -19.64
CA ILE A 45 -8.96 -13.41 -19.50
C ILE A 45 -9.28 -13.73 -18.03
N ASP A 46 -10.41 -14.34 -17.81
CA ASP A 46 -10.81 -14.85 -16.50
C ASP A 46 -10.42 -16.34 -16.32
N LYS A 47 -10.66 -16.88 -15.11
CA LYS A 47 -10.43 -18.31 -14.81
C LYS A 47 -11.24 -19.28 -15.70
N THR A 48 -12.30 -18.80 -16.33
CA THR A 48 -13.17 -19.61 -17.23
C THR A 48 -12.73 -19.53 -18.67
N ASN A 49 -11.59 -18.85 -18.95
CA ASN A 49 -11.11 -18.52 -20.29
C ASN A 49 -12.12 -17.71 -21.12
N ARG A 50 -13.01 -16.97 -20.48
CA ARG A 50 -13.82 -15.98 -21.17
C ARG A 50 -12.91 -14.84 -21.57
N CYS A 51 -12.97 -14.48 -22.82
CA CYS A 51 -12.21 -13.39 -23.39
C CYS A 51 -13.19 -12.36 -23.93
N ASP A 52 -13.28 -11.24 -23.22
CA ASP A 52 -14.04 -10.09 -23.69
C ASP A 52 -13.08 -9.14 -24.39
N LYS A 53 -13.34 -8.87 -25.66
CA LYS A 53 -12.51 -7.97 -26.47
C LYS A 53 -13.23 -6.65 -26.63
N PHE A 54 -12.60 -5.60 -26.12
CA PHE A 54 -13.05 -4.24 -26.32
C PHE A 54 -12.03 -3.50 -27.18
N GLY A 55 -12.47 -2.86 -28.22
CA GLY A 55 -11.63 -2.05 -29.08
C GLY A 55 -12.19 -0.65 -29.19
N TYR A 56 -11.38 0.35 -28.93
CA TYR A 56 -11.73 1.75 -29.15
C TYR A 56 -10.67 2.40 -30.03
N GLU A 57 -11.12 3.19 -30.99
CA GLU A 57 -10.23 4.11 -31.73
C GLU A 57 -10.31 5.49 -31.11
N TRP A 58 -9.15 6.08 -30.81
CA TRP A 58 -9.08 7.37 -30.17
C TRP A 58 -8.00 8.26 -30.81
N ASP A 59 -8.34 9.50 -31.07
CA ASP A 59 -7.43 10.47 -31.74
C ASP A 59 -6.95 11.57 -30.80
N LYS A 60 -6.53 11.24 -29.55
CA LYS A 60 -5.93 12.21 -28.63
C LYS A 60 -4.47 11.89 -28.35
N CYS A 61 -3.69 12.95 -28.11
CA CYS A 61 -2.29 12.83 -27.70
C CYS A 61 -2.19 12.48 -26.24
N GLY A 62 -1.48 11.43 -25.90
CA GLY A 62 -1.04 11.11 -24.55
C GLY A 62 -1.86 10.05 -23.85
N ASP A 63 -3.01 10.38 -23.31
CA ASP A 63 -3.69 9.51 -22.38
C ASP A 63 -4.95 8.88 -22.99
N PHE A 64 -5.19 7.62 -22.65
CA PHE A 64 -6.38 6.90 -23.05
C PHE A 64 -7.20 6.50 -21.81
N TYR A 65 -8.51 6.59 -21.94
CA TYR A 65 -9.47 6.12 -20.96
C TYR A 65 -10.48 5.19 -21.63
N GLY A 66 -10.77 4.06 -21.00
CA GLY A 66 -11.79 3.12 -21.45
C GLY A 66 -12.49 2.45 -20.27
N GLU A 67 -13.62 1.81 -20.55
CA GLU A 67 -14.40 1.09 -19.56
C GLU A 67 -14.68 -0.32 -20.05
N PHE A 68 -14.85 -1.27 -19.12
CA PHE A 68 -15.24 -2.64 -19.41
C PHE A 68 -16.16 -3.16 -18.30
N PHE A 69 -16.85 -4.28 -18.57
CA PHE A 69 -17.71 -4.93 -17.62
C PHE A 69 -17.57 -6.43 -17.66
N ILE A 70 -17.45 -7.06 -16.50
CA ILE A 70 -17.46 -8.50 -16.32
C ILE A 70 -18.69 -8.89 -15.51
N GLU A 71 -19.59 -9.64 -16.12
CA GLU A 71 -20.79 -10.11 -15.44
C GLU A 71 -20.45 -11.12 -14.35
N ASN A 72 -20.94 -10.89 -13.11
CA ASN A 72 -20.68 -11.73 -11.94
C ASN A 72 -19.20 -12.00 -11.69
N PRO A 73 -18.39 -10.97 -11.43
CA PRO A 73 -16.96 -11.12 -11.21
C PRO A 73 -16.67 -11.97 -9.98
N VAL A 74 -15.64 -12.79 -10.07
CA VAL A 74 -15.09 -13.46 -8.88
C VAL A 74 -14.16 -12.49 -8.18
N LEU A 75 -14.52 -12.13 -6.96
CA LEU A 75 -13.78 -11.12 -6.21
C LEU A 75 -12.47 -11.68 -5.64
N TRP A 76 -11.42 -10.88 -5.71
CA TRP A 76 -10.21 -11.16 -4.96
C TRP A 76 -10.46 -11.02 -3.46
N SER A 77 -9.98 -11.98 -2.69
CA SER A 77 -10.08 -11.96 -1.24
C SER A 77 -8.89 -12.65 -0.58
N LEU A 78 -8.76 -12.52 0.73
CA LEU A 78 -7.72 -13.19 1.50
C LEU A 78 -7.79 -14.73 1.41
N SER A 79 -8.98 -15.29 1.31
CA SER A 79 -9.20 -16.74 1.22
C SER A 79 -9.26 -17.26 -0.20
N GLU A 80 -9.68 -16.43 -1.12
CA GLU A 80 -9.82 -16.74 -2.55
C GLU A 80 -9.21 -15.61 -3.38
N PRO A 81 -7.87 -15.62 -3.59
CA PRO A 81 -7.16 -14.54 -4.28
C PRO A 81 -7.25 -14.71 -5.80
N VAL A 82 -8.42 -14.47 -6.36
CA VAL A 82 -8.69 -14.58 -7.79
C VAL A 82 -8.14 -13.39 -8.53
N LEU A 83 -7.36 -13.67 -9.56
CA LEU A 83 -6.78 -12.66 -10.46
C LEU A 83 -7.31 -12.87 -11.88
N TYR A 84 -7.52 -11.76 -12.56
CA TYR A 84 -7.79 -11.68 -13.99
C TYR A 84 -6.49 -11.27 -14.69
N GLU A 85 -6.28 -11.79 -15.88
CA GLU A 85 -5.19 -11.36 -16.75
C GLU A 85 -5.72 -10.36 -17.77
N TYR A 86 -4.93 -9.35 -18.09
CA TYR A 86 -5.25 -8.46 -19.20
C TYR A 86 -4.12 -8.41 -20.21
N ARG A 87 -4.49 -8.11 -21.46
CA ARG A 87 -3.59 -7.72 -22.52
C ARG A 87 -4.12 -6.46 -23.18
N VAL A 88 -3.29 -5.44 -23.25
CA VAL A 88 -3.57 -4.19 -23.94
C VAL A 88 -2.69 -4.11 -25.18
N GLU A 89 -3.30 -4.08 -26.37
CA GLU A 89 -2.62 -3.86 -27.63
C GLU A 89 -2.75 -2.40 -28.03
N ILE A 90 -1.64 -1.70 -28.11
CA ILE A 90 -1.58 -0.28 -28.42
C ILE A 90 -0.99 -0.09 -29.81
N SER A 91 -1.68 0.66 -30.65
CA SER A 91 -1.13 1.11 -31.95
C SER A 91 -0.92 2.61 -31.91
N TYR A 92 0.28 3.04 -32.26
CA TYR A 92 0.67 4.44 -32.27
C TYR A 92 0.48 5.07 -33.65
N THR A 93 0.40 6.41 -33.68
CA THR A 93 0.22 7.15 -34.94
C THR A 93 1.43 7.11 -35.87
N ASP A 94 2.61 6.78 -35.34
CA ASP A 94 3.85 6.56 -36.10
C ASP A 94 3.93 5.16 -36.74
N GLY A 95 2.94 4.28 -36.47
CA GLY A 95 2.85 2.91 -36.96
C GLY A 95 3.47 1.86 -36.07
N GLU A 96 4.11 2.25 -34.97
CA GLU A 96 4.59 1.29 -33.98
C GLU A 96 3.42 0.64 -33.21
N LYS A 97 3.70 -0.54 -32.62
CA LYS A 97 2.77 -1.26 -31.77
C LYS A 97 3.46 -1.71 -30.50
N GLU A 98 2.69 -1.71 -29.41
CA GLU A 98 3.13 -2.20 -28.11
C GLU A 98 2.06 -3.12 -27.52
N SER A 99 2.48 -4.16 -26.80
CA SER A 99 1.58 -5.04 -26.06
C SER A 99 1.98 -5.02 -24.58
N VAL A 100 1.05 -4.61 -23.72
CA VAL A 100 1.24 -4.60 -22.28
C VAL A 100 0.32 -5.64 -21.67
N CYS A 101 0.90 -6.53 -20.87
CA CYS A 101 0.16 -7.57 -20.16
C CYS A 101 0.32 -7.39 -18.66
N GLY A 102 -0.69 -7.78 -17.90
CA GLY A 102 -0.63 -7.75 -16.46
C GLY A 102 -1.81 -8.48 -15.82
N ARG A 103 -1.97 -8.28 -14.52
CA ARG A 103 -3.03 -8.89 -13.73
C ARG A 103 -3.70 -7.85 -12.86
N PHE A 104 -4.94 -8.11 -12.50
CA PHE A 104 -5.72 -7.30 -11.55
C PHE A 104 -6.73 -8.18 -10.83
N GLY A 105 -7.40 -7.65 -9.82
CA GLY A 105 -8.46 -8.35 -9.13
C GLY A 105 -9.57 -7.41 -8.72
N PHE A 106 -10.81 -7.80 -8.93
CA PHE A 106 -11.96 -7.06 -8.41
C PHE A 106 -11.98 -7.15 -6.89
N ARG A 107 -11.87 -6.04 -6.22
CA ARG A 107 -12.01 -5.95 -4.77
C ARG A 107 -12.34 -4.54 -4.33
N GLU A 108 -13.00 -4.42 -3.20
CA GLU A 108 -13.17 -3.19 -2.47
C GLU A 108 -12.45 -3.32 -1.12
N ILE A 109 -11.61 -2.35 -0.79
CA ILE A 109 -11.05 -2.22 0.55
C ILE A 109 -11.53 -0.91 1.15
N GLY A 110 -11.91 -0.93 2.42
CA GLY A 110 -12.45 0.23 3.08
C GLY A 110 -12.48 0.05 4.58
N GLU A 111 -13.17 0.95 5.22
CA GLU A 111 -13.45 0.88 6.65
C GLU A 111 -14.97 0.98 6.90
N ASN A 112 -15.41 0.45 8.02
CA ASN A 112 -16.75 0.59 8.52
C ASN A 112 -16.70 0.83 10.04
N GLY A 113 -16.56 2.08 10.41
CA GLY A 113 -16.34 2.49 11.79
C GLY A 113 -15.01 1.92 12.33
N LYS A 114 -15.07 0.91 13.19
CA LYS A 114 -13.87 0.32 13.82
C LYS A 114 -13.27 -0.87 13.06
N ASN A 115 -13.81 -1.23 11.93
CA ASN A 115 -13.37 -2.41 11.18
C ASN A 115 -12.80 -2.04 9.83
N ILE A 116 -11.67 -2.62 9.48
CA ILE A 116 -11.23 -2.70 8.08
C ILE A 116 -12.14 -3.72 7.38
N THR A 117 -12.54 -3.41 6.15
CA THR A 117 -13.40 -4.28 5.35
C THR A 117 -12.73 -4.65 4.04
N ILE A 118 -13.01 -5.86 3.56
CA ILE A 118 -12.71 -6.31 2.19
C ILE A 118 -14.01 -6.83 1.61
N ASN A 119 -14.41 -6.26 0.46
CA ASN A 119 -15.67 -6.59 -0.21
C ASN A 119 -16.87 -6.46 0.76
N GLY A 120 -16.90 -5.39 1.54
CA GLY A 120 -17.92 -5.09 2.55
C GLY A 120 -17.90 -5.98 3.80
N LYS A 121 -16.96 -6.93 3.93
CA LYS A 121 -16.87 -7.84 5.08
C LYS A 121 -15.76 -7.43 6.02
N PRO A 122 -16.00 -7.35 7.35
CA PRO A 122 -14.98 -7.04 8.33
C PRO A 122 -13.83 -8.04 8.32
N VAL A 123 -12.61 -7.53 8.44
CA VAL A 123 -11.39 -8.32 8.49
C VAL A 123 -10.61 -8.00 9.76
N TYR A 124 -10.32 -9.02 10.55
CA TYR A 124 -9.39 -8.90 11.67
C TYR A 124 -7.95 -9.02 11.19
N ILE A 125 -7.17 -7.95 11.36
CA ILE A 125 -5.78 -7.88 10.91
C ILE A 125 -4.88 -8.69 11.85
N ARG A 126 -4.16 -9.64 11.27
CA ARG A 126 -3.04 -10.36 11.89
C ARG A 126 -1.81 -10.16 11.03
N GLY A 127 -0.99 -9.20 11.44
CA GLY A 127 0.13 -8.72 10.64
C GLY A 127 1.49 -9.10 11.20
N TYR A 128 2.51 -8.91 10.37
CA TYR A 128 3.91 -8.96 10.76
C TYR A 128 4.70 -7.90 9.99
N ILE A 129 5.90 -7.60 10.49
CA ILE A 129 6.75 -6.54 9.93
C ILE A 129 7.86 -7.15 9.10
N ARG A 130 8.16 -6.49 7.99
CA ARG A 130 9.34 -6.75 7.16
C ARG A 130 10.06 -5.43 6.86
N GLY A 131 11.36 -5.52 6.65
CA GLY A 131 12.19 -4.43 6.17
C GLY A 131 12.83 -4.76 4.82
N ALA A 132 13.76 -3.94 4.39
CA ALA A 132 14.62 -4.17 3.24
C ALA A 132 15.42 -5.49 3.33
N LYS A 133 16.25 -5.80 2.32
CA LYS A 133 17.16 -6.97 2.21
C LYS A 133 16.54 -8.27 1.67
N ALA A 134 15.40 -8.19 0.98
CA ALA A 134 14.83 -9.37 0.34
C ALA A 134 15.77 -9.95 -0.73
N HIS A 135 16.44 -9.12 -1.52
CA HIS A 135 17.43 -9.53 -2.53
C HIS A 135 18.59 -10.35 -1.94
N ASP A 136 19.17 -9.89 -0.82
CA ASP A 136 20.26 -10.59 -0.17
C ASP A 136 19.83 -12.00 0.28
N HIS A 137 18.64 -12.09 0.88
CA HIS A 137 18.10 -13.36 1.36
C HIS A 137 17.69 -14.30 0.21
N ALA A 138 17.10 -13.78 -0.86
CA ALA A 138 16.75 -14.56 -2.05
C ALA A 138 18.02 -15.15 -2.69
N ASN A 139 19.06 -14.33 -2.88
CA ASN A 139 20.35 -14.76 -3.41
C ASN A 139 21.00 -15.84 -2.54
N LEU A 140 21.00 -15.69 -1.21
CA LEU A 140 21.52 -16.70 -0.28
C LEU A 140 20.82 -18.05 -0.40
N LEU A 141 19.54 -18.03 -0.76
CA LEU A 141 18.71 -19.23 -0.92
C LEU A 141 18.70 -19.78 -2.36
N GLY A 142 19.31 -19.09 -3.30
CA GLY A 142 19.27 -19.43 -4.73
C GLY A 142 17.86 -19.33 -5.34
N LEU A 143 17.03 -18.43 -4.84
CA LEU A 143 15.66 -18.20 -5.29
C LEU A 143 15.56 -16.94 -6.12
N SER A 144 14.61 -16.91 -7.07
CA SER A 144 14.15 -15.63 -7.62
C SER A 144 13.51 -14.80 -6.51
N LEU A 145 13.46 -13.47 -6.69
CA LEU A 145 12.85 -12.59 -5.70
C LEU A 145 11.36 -12.93 -5.49
N LYS A 146 10.64 -13.19 -6.57
CA LYS A 146 9.25 -13.61 -6.51
C LYS A 146 9.06 -14.95 -5.75
N ASP A 147 9.88 -15.96 -6.04
CA ASP A 147 9.82 -17.25 -5.34
C ASP A 147 10.14 -17.11 -3.86
N PHE A 148 11.09 -16.24 -3.53
CA PHE A 148 11.40 -15.90 -2.15
C PHE A 148 10.19 -15.30 -1.43
N TYR A 149 9.52 -14.32 -2.03
CA TYR A 149 8.32 -13.73 -1.46
C TYR A 149 7.17 -14.73 -1.37
N LEU A 150 6.90 -15.50 -2.42
CA LEU A 150 5.88 -16.56 -2.40
C LEU A 150 6.08 -17.54 -1.26
N LYS A 151 7.33 -18.00 -1.06
CA LYS A 151 7.68 -18.92 0.03
C LYS A 151 7.39 -18.28 1.39
N ASN A 152 7.82 -17.04 1.60
CA ASN A 152 7.65 -16.33 2.87
C ASN A 152 6.17 -16.03 3.17
N LEU A 153 5.43 -15.49 2.20
CA LEU A 153 4.02 -15.15 2.39
C LEU A 153 3.15 -16.39 2.61
N ARG A 154 3.41 -17.49 1.87
CA ARG A 154 2.72 -18.76 2.11
C ARG A 154 2.99 -19.32 3.49
N GLN A 155 4.23 -19.19 3.99
CA GLN A 155 4.59 -19.60 5.33
C GLN A 155 3.89 -18.73 6.38
N ALA A 156 3.90 -17.40 6.22
CA ALA A 156 3.20 -16.48 7.09
C ALA A 156 1.69 -16.80 7.16
N LYS A 157 1.08 -17.08 6.00
CA LYS A 157 -0.33 -17.44 5.92
C LYS A 157 -0.67 -18.73 6.67
N LYS A 158 0.22 -19.74 6.64
CA LYS A 158 0.07 -20.97 7.44
C LYS A 158 0.04 -20.69 8.94
N PHE A 159 0.72 -19.66 9.41
CA PHE A 159 0.67 -19.18 10.80
C PHE A 159 -0.53 -18.27 11.10
N GLY A 160 -1.41 -18.06 10.12
CA GLY A 160 -2.62 -17.26 10.28
C GLY A 160 -2.45 -15.77 10.03
N PHE A 161 -1.30 -15.32 9.53
CA PHE A 161 -1.11 -13.94 9.12
C PHE A 161 -1.88 -13.64 7.81
N ASN A 162 -2.41 -12.43 7.73
CA ASN A 162 -3.14 -11.93 6.56
C ASN A 162 -2.69 -10.53 6.12
N TYR A 163 -1.66 -9.99 6.73
CA TYR A 163 -1.20 -8.63 6.53
C TYR A 163 0.32 -8.53 6.74
N VAL A 164 1.01 -7.80 5.87
CA VAL A 164 2.42 -7.50 6.02
C VAL A 164 2.68 -6.00 5.91
N ARG A 165 3.38 -5.45 6.89
CA ARG A 165 3.86 -4.08 6.89
C ARG A 165 5.32 -4.03 6.43
N PHE A 166 5.60 -3.19 5.44
CA PHE A 166 6.97 -2.90 5.03
C PHE A 166 7.47 -1.64 5.70
N HIS A 167 8.34 -1.84 6.68
CA HIS A 167 8.88 -0.78 7.52
C HIS A 167 9.87 0.09 6.74
N SER A 168 9.53 1.35 6.57
CA SER A 168 10.37 2.39 5.95
C SER A 168 10.87 2.04 4.55
N VAL A 169 10.06 1.35 3.75
CA VAL A 169 10.40 0.98 2.38
C VAL A 169 9.18 0.70 1.54
N VAL A 170 9.23 1.08 0.27
CA VAL A 170 8.33 0.56 -0.78
C VAL A 170 8.99 -0.70 -1.35
N PRO A 171 8.38 -1.88 -1.19
CA PRO A 171 8.98 -3.13 -1.67
C PRO A 171 8.99 -3.22 -3.20
N GLU A 172 9.69 -4.21 -3.70
CA GLU A 172 9.76 -4.55 -5.11
C GLU A 172 8.41 -5.08 -5.63
N GLU A 173 8.18 -4.98 -6.93
CA GLU A 173 6.94 -5.40 -7.59
C GLU A 173 6.64 -6.88 -7.36
N GLU A 174 7.68 -7.71 -7.32
CA GLU A 174 7.56 -9.16 -7.07
C GLU A 174 6.90 -9.51 -5.73
N LEU A 175 6.98 -8.59 -4.75
CA LEU A 175 6.24 -8.77 -3.51
C LEU A 175 4.74 -8.65 -3.75
N PHE A 176 4.31 -7.61 -4.45
CA PHE A 176 2.88 -7.41 -4.71
C PHE A 176 2.32 -8.53 -5.56
N GLU A 177 3.05 -8.96 -6.59
CA GLU A 177 2.67 -10.14 -7.37
C GLU A 177 2.48 -11.40 -6.52
N ALA A 178 3.41 -11.62 -5.58
CA ALA A 178 3.32 -12.76 -4.67
C ALA A 178 2.19 -12.61 -3.64
N ALA A 179 1.95 -11.40 -3.15
CA ALA A 179 0.87 -11.11 -2.22
C ALA A 179 -0.51 -11.24 -2.86
N ASP A 180 -0.64 -10.82 -4.13
CA ASP A 180 -1.84 -11.01 -4.93
C ASP A 180 -2.18 -12.50 -5.06
N GLU A 181 -1.19 -13.35 -5.37
CA GLU A 181 -1.38 -14.79 -5.53
C GLU A 181 -1.68 -15.52 -4.21
N VAL A 182 -1.13 -15.02 -3.11
CA VAL A 182 -1.29 -15.66 -1.78
C VAL A 182 -2.54 -15.14 -1.06
N GLY A 183 -3.05 -13.97 -1.39
CA GLY A 183 -4.11 -13.29 -0.66
C GLY A 183 -3.59 -12.71 0.67
N MET A 184 -2.61 -11.83 0.59
CA MET A 184 -2.00 -11.15 1.74
C MET A 184 -2.12 -9.64 1.55
N LEU A 185 -2.61 -8.90 2.53
CA LEU A 185 -2.64 -7.44 2.46
C LEU A 185 -1.25 -6.85 2.68
N VAL A 186 -0.95 -5.81 1.93
CA VAL A 186 0.34 -5.10 1.97
C VAL A 186 0.14 -3.67 2.45
N HIS A 187 0.91 -3.30 3.46
CA HIS A 187 1.04 -1.94 3.97
C HIS A 187 2.43 -1.41 3.62
N VAL A 188 2.47 -0.28 2.96
CA VAL A 188 3.69 0.35 2.46
C VAL A 188 3.94 1.65 3.19
N GLU A 189 5.17 1.87 3.64
CA GLU A 189 5.62 3.17 4.10
C GLU A 189 6.34 3.90 2.97
N LEU A 190 5.81 5.09 2.63
CA LEU A 190 6.23 5.92 1.50
C LEU A 190 7.57 6.60 1.81
N ARG A 191 8.62 5.80 1.83
CA ARG A 191 9.96 6.31 2.04
C ARG A 191 10.71 6.31 0.72
N PRO A 192 11.09 7.49 0.21
CA PRO A 192 11.92 7.59 -0.98
C PRO A 192 13.29 6.92 -0.77
N PRO A 193 13.94 6.45 -1.83
CA PRO A 193 15.29 5.91 -1.77
C PRO A 193 16.29 6.90 -1.15
N HIS A 194 17.31 6.37 -0.50
CA HIS A 194 18.31 7.13 0.24
C HIS A 194 19.02 8.23 -0.58
N ASP A 195 19.07 8.08 -1.89
CA ASP A 195 19.74 9.01 -2.80
C ASP A 195 19.09 10.40 -2.85
N ILE A 196 17.81 10.49 -2.45
CA ILE A 196 17.05 11.74 -2.40
C ILE A 196 17.25 12.45 -1.04
N TYR A 197 17.60 11.70 0.01
CA TYR A 197 17.84 12.22 1.36
C TYR A 197 19.26 11.91 1.80
N ASN A 198 20.10 12.91 1.83
CA ASN A 198 21.50 12.78 2.23
C ASN A 198 21.70 12.39 3.70
N ASN A 199 20.64 12.34 4.50
CA ASN A 199 20.75 12.04 5.92
C ASN A 199 19.49 11.41 6.51
N LEU A 200 19.58 10.12 6.83
CA LEU A 200 18.52 9.35 7.49
C LEU A 200 18.13 9.92 8.86
N GLU A 201 19.11 10.36 9.60
CA GLU A 201 18.93 11.02 10.89
C GLU A 201 18.13 12.31 10.76
N GLU A 202 18.31 13.04 9.69
CA GLU A 202 17.60 14.27 9.43
C GLU A 202 16.11 14.02 9.12
N MET A 203 15.77 12.96 8.37
CA MET A 203 14.38 12.54 8.16
C MET A 203 13.69 12.10 9.45
N VAL A 204 14.37 11.28 10.24
CA VAL A 204 13.83 10.77 11.51
C VAL A 204 13.77 11.87 12.56
N THR A 205 14.74 12.78 12.60
CA THR A 205 14.86 13.83 13.61
C THR A 205 14.20 15.15 13.23
N THR A 206 14.19 15.53 11.96
CA THR A 206 13.53 16.75 11.48
C THR A 206 12.07 16.54 11.16
N GLY A 207 11.68 15.30 10.86
CA GLY A 207 10.31 14.91 10.58
C GLY A 207 9.70 15.63 9.38
N ASN A 208 10.49 16.06 8.42
CA ASN A 208 10.01 16.55 7.16
C ASN A 208 9.52 15.34 6.35
N ALA A 209 8.24 15.04 6.46
CA ALA A 209 7.57 14.07 5.61
C ALA A 209 7.35 14.71 4.23
N ILE A 210 8.43 15.04 3.55
CA ILE A 210 8.35 15.44 2.16
C ILE A 210 8.44 14.16 1.34
N VAL A 211 7.30 13.70 0.86
CA VAL A 211 7.25 12.67 -0.19
C VAL A 211 7.15 13.43 -1.51
N PRO A 212 8.16 13.36 -2.38
CA PRO A 212 8.11 14.02 -3.68
C PRO A 212 6.92 13.52 -4.51
N GLU A 213 6.26 14.39 -5.25
CA GLU A 213 5.12 14.01 -6.10
C GLU A 213 5.51 12.94 -7.12
N GLU A 214 6.68 13.10 -7.74
CA GLU A 214 7.19 12.13 -8.71
C GLU A 214 7.38 10.74 -8.11
N PHE A 215 7.78 10.67 -6.84
CA PHE A 215 7.89 9.39 -6.13
C PHE A 215 6.52 8.78 -5.82
N LEU A 216 5.52 9.59 -5.49
CA LEU A 216 4.14 9.12 -5.33
C LEU A 216 3.60 8.55 -6.65
N GLU A 217 3.82 9.25 -7.76
CA GLU A 217 3.44 8.77 -9.09
C GLU A 217 4.11 7.43 -9.43
N GLU A 218 5.42 7.29 -9.18
CA GLU A 218 6.13 6.02 -9.38
C GLU A 218 5.56 4.88 -8.53
N VAL A 219 5.24 5.15 -7.25
CA VAL A 219 4.65 4.15 -6.35
C VAL A 219 3.26 3.74 -6.82
N VAL A 220 2.43 4.71 -7.20
CA VAL A 220 1.08 4.43 -7.71
C VAL A 220 1.17 3.66 -9.02
N ASP A 221 1.99 4.06 -9.97
CA ASP A 221 2.17 3.36 -11.25
C ASP A 221 2.56 1.89 -11.04
N LYS A 222 3.45 1.64 -10.08
CA LYS A 222 3.88 0.30 -9.71
C LYS A 222 2.80 -0.53 -9.04
N CYS A 223 2.00 0.08 -8.16
CA CYS A 223 1.15 -0.66 -7.22
C CYS A 223 -0.33 -0.69 -7.59
N PHE A 224 -0.77 0.15 -8.53
CA PHE A 224 -2.18 0.39 -8.82
C PHE A 224 -2.96 -0.89 -9.14
N ASN A 225 -2.41 -1.76 -9.97
CA ASN A 225 -3.09 -2.98 -10.41
C ASN A 225 -3.10 -4.11 -9.38
N HIS A 226 -2.41 -3.96 -8.25
CA HIS A 226 -2.27 -5.00 -7.24
C HIS A 226 -3.42 -4.97 -6.22
N PRO A 227 -4.32 -5.95 -6.21
CA PRO A 227 -5.41 -6.00 -5.24
C PRO A 227 -4.95 -6.24 -3.80
N SER A 228 -3.76 -6.79 -3.59
CA SER A 228 -3.16 -6.97 -2.28
C SER A 228 -2.72 -5.68 -1.61
N PHE A 229 -2.43 -4.64 -2.39
CA PHE A 229 -2.00 -3.36 -1.85
C PHE A 229 -3.16 -2.67 -1.13
N ALA A 230 -2.99 -2.44 0.17
CA ALA A 230 -4.08 -2.04 1.06
C ALA A 230 -3.92 -0.65 1.67
N VAL A 231 -2.70 -0.27 2.05
CA VAL A 231 -2.46 0.91 2.87
C VAL A 231 -1.28 1.72 2.37
N TYR A 232 -1.53 2.99 2.09
CA TYR A 232 -0.51 4.02 1.99
C TYR A 232 -0.24 4.58 3.38
N CYS A 233 0.99 4.50 3.86
CA CYS A 233 1.45 5.17 5.07
C CYS A 233 2.56 6.15 4.71
N VAL A 234 2.49 7.38 5.19
CA VAL A 234 3.52 8.38 4.87
C VAL A 234 4.88 7.99 5.44
N GLY A 235 4.92 7.35 6.61
CA GLY A 235 6.16 6.82 7.16
C GLY A 235 6.06 6.34 8.60
N ASN A 236 7.19 5.88 9.13
CA ASN A 236 7.28 5.37 10.49
C ASN A 236 7.64 6.48 11.48
N GLU A 237 6.86 6.61 12.56
CA GLU A 237 7.15 7.48 13.70
C GLU A 237 7.47 8.94 13.33
N ILE A 238 6.70 9.52 12.42
CA ILE A 238 6.90 10.89 11.96
C ILE A 238 6.52 11.87 13.06
N LYS A 239 7.50 12.51 13.68
CA LYS A 239 7.31 13.39 14.85
C LYS A 239 7.06 14.85 14.50
N LYS A 240 7.52 15.32 13.36
CA LYS A 240 7.62 16.75 13.05
C LYS A 240 6.91 17.20 11.79
N ALA A 241 6.30 16.30 11.03
CA ALA A 241 5.53 16.69 9.85
C ALA A 241 4.40 17.65 10.25
N SER A 242 4.19 18.69 9.47
CA SER A 242 3.02 19.53 9.64
C SER A 242 1.76 18.81 9.15
N ALA A 243 0.62 19.13 9.74
CA ALA A 243 -0.66 18.60 9.27
C ALA A 243 -0.93 18.98 7.81
N ASP A 244 -0.45 20.15 7.37
CA ASP A 244 -0.61 20.62 5.99
C ASP A 244 0.22 19.83 5.00
N ASP A 245 1.44 19.42 5.36
CA ASP A 245 2.27 18.57 4.49
C ASP A 245 1.65 17.19 4.32
N ILE A 246 1.18 16.60 5.42
CA ILE A 246 0.49 15.30 5.38
C ILE A 246 -0.81 15.39 4.56
N ARG A 247 -1.57 16.50 4.70
CA ARG A 247 -2.79 16.71 3.92
C ARG A 247 -2.51 16.78 2.42
N LYS A 248 -1.47 17.50 1.99
CA LYS A 248 -1.07 17.56 0.57
C LYS A 248 -0.69 16.19 0.02
N ILE A 249 0.03 15.38 0.82
CA ILE A 249 0.37 14.01 0.42
C ILE A 249 -0.90 13.18 0.24
N LYS A 250 -1.86 13.27 1.19
CA LYS A 250 -3.14 12.58 1.09
C LYS A 250 -3.93 13.03 -0.14
N GLU A 251 -4.07 14.33 -0.35
CA GLU A 251 -4.76 14.89 -1.51
C GLU A 251 -4.16 14.39 -2.83
N LYS A 252 -2.83 14.32 -2.90
CA LYS A 252 -2.15 13.79 -4.09
C LYS A 252 -2.36 12.28 -4.26
N ILE A 253 -2.35 11.51 -3.18
CA ILE A 253 -2.67 10.07 -3.23
C ILE A 253 -4.13 9.89 -3.66
N ASP A 254 -5.07 10.64 -3.12
CA ASP A 254 -6.49 10.55 -3.49
C ASP A 254 -6.73 10.91 -4.98
N GLU A 255 -5.94 11.85 -5.52
CA GLU A 255 -5.97 12.19 -6.96
C GLU A 255 -5.44 11.04 -7.83
N LEU A 256 -4.34 10.42 -7.42
CA LEU A 256 -3.68 9.36 -8.19
C LEU A 256 -4.32 7.99 -8.00
N ASP A 257 -4.76 7.69 -6.77
CA ASP A 257 -5.30 6.40 -6.35
C ASP A 257 -6.13 6.53 -5.06
N GLY A 258 -7.38 6.93 -5.18
CA GLY A 258 -8.31 7.04 -4.05
C GLY A 258 -8.93 5.71 -3.60
N THR A 259 -8.28 4.56 -3.83
CA THR A 259 -8.90 3.23 -3.67
C THR A 259 -8.29 2.38 -2.56
N ARG A 260 -7.32 2.93 -1.82
CA ARG A 260 -6.63 2.30 -0.68
C ARG A 260 -6.81 3.14 0.58
N LEU A 261 -6.56 2.50 1.70
CA LEU A 261 -6.59 3.17 2.99
C LEU A 261 -5.36 4.06 3.17
N PHE A 262 -5.55 5.19 3.81
CA PHE A 262 -4.49 6.15 4.13
C PHE A 262 -4.18 6.16 5.62
N LEU A 263 -2.89 6.20 5.92
CA LEU A 263 -2.32 6.40 7.25
C LEU A 263 -1.22 7.45 7.18
N ASP A 264 -1.26 8.42 8.07
CA ASP A 264 -0.27 9.49 8.13
C ASP A 264 1.08 9.03 8.67
N THR A 265 1.08 8.25 9.75
CA THR A 265 2.31 7.73 10.37
C THR A 265 2.03 6.51 11.22
N CYS A 266 2.95 5.56 11.23
CA CYS A 266 2.95 4.48 12.20
C CYS A 266 3.45 5.03 13.54
N ALA A 267 2.54 5.26 14.48
CA ALA A 267 2.75 5.88 15.78
C ALA A 267 3.24 7.36 15.77
N TRP A 268 3.16 8.01 16.90
CA TRP A 268 3.74 9.31 17.20
C TRP A 268 3.21 10.51 16.38
N GLY A 269 1.98 10.43 15.87
CA GLY A 269 1.32 11.56 15.20
C GLY A 269 1.15 12.75 16.15
N LYS A 270 1.14 13.96 15.58
CA LYS A 270 0.83 15.21 16.30
C LYS A 270 -0.66 15.50 16.30
N ASN A 271 -1.06 16.42 17.16
CA ASN A 271 -2.39 17.03 17.16
C ASN A 271 -2.70 17.65 15.77
N ASN A 272 -3.97 17.70 15.42
CA ASN A 272 -4.47 18.20 14.12
C ASN A 272 -4.03 17.35 12.90
N ARG A 273 -3.96 16.06 13.09
CA ARG A 273 -3.74 15.12 11.97
C ARG A 273 -4.85 15.28 10.91
N PRO A 274 -4.56 15.14 9.62
CA PRO A 274 -5.59 15.04 8.60
C PRO A 274 -6.46 13.82 8.85
N ASN A 275 -7.65 13.77 8.26
CA ASN A 275 -8.47 12.57 8.29
C ASN A 275 -7.69 11.38 7.76
N VAL A 276 -7.55 10.36 8.59
CA VAL A 276 -6.97 9.06 8.26
C VAL A 276 -8.07 8.02 8.17
N ASP A 277 -7.87 7.00 7.34
CA ASP A 277 -8.84 5.91 7.21
C ASP A 277 -8.62 4.82 8.26
N ILE A 278 -7.40 4.75 8.80
CA ILE A 278 -7.02 3.86 9.90
C ILE A 278 -6.09 4.56 10.86
N ASP A 279 -6.05 4.14 12.11
CA ASP A 279 -5.08 4.58 13.08
C ASP A 279 -4.18 3.43 13.55
N VAL A 280 -2.95 3.75 13.94
CA VAL A 280 -1.94 2.78 14.32
C VAL A 280 -1.22 3.21 15.58
N GLN A 281 -1.04 2.28 16.52
CA GLN A 281 -0.33 2.50 17.78
C GLN A 281 0.81 1.51 17.95
N HIS A 282 1.96 2.01 18.44
CA HIS A 282 3.06 1.19 18.94
C HIS A 282 2.90 1.01 20.44
N LEU A 283 2.11 0.03 20.85
CA LEU A 283 1.66 -0.08 22.24
C LEU A 283 2.65 -0.78 23.18
N SER A 284 3.77 -1.35 22.69
CA SER A 284 4.45 -2.28 23.57
C SER A 284 5.91 -2.58 23.30
N TYR A 285 6.72 -1.57 23.23
CA TYR A 285 8.17 -1.82 23.28
C TYR A 285 8.61 -2.53 24.57
N TYR A 286 7.75 -2.62 25.58
CA TYR A 286 8.08 -3.12 26.92
C TYR A 286 7.36 -4.40 27.32
N PHE A 287 6.51 -4.96 26.44
CA PHE A 287 5.88 -6.25 26.72
C PHE A 287 6.87 -7.40 26.47
N PRO A 288 7.01 -8.42 27.33
CA PRO A 288 6.35 -8.63 28.63
C PRO A 288 7.09 -7.97 29.81
N TYR A 289 8.09 -7.16 29.58
CA TYR A 289 9.08 -6.74 30.57
C TYR A 289 8.87 -5.34 31.15
N GLY A 290 7.83 -4.61 30.73
CA GLY A 290 7.63 -3.22 31.12
C GLY A 290 6.38 -2.95 31.94
N ARG A 291 6.23 -1.68 32.38
CA ARG A 291 5.14 -1.17 33.21
C ARG A 291 3.74 -1.37 32.65
N HIS A 292 3.64 -1.66 31.36
CA HIS A 292 2.37 -1.73 30.63
C HIS A 292 1.92 -3.17 30.32
N ALA A 293 2.55 -4.19 30.93
CA ALA A 293 2.17 -5.59 30.70
C ALA A 293 0.68 -5.87 30.98
N GLY A 294 0.07 -5.16 31.92
CA GLY A 294 -1.36 -5.25 32.22
C GLY A 294 -2.29 -4.56 31.21
N MET A 295 -1.77 -3.72 30.32
CA MET A 295 -2.59 -3.02 29.33
C MET A 295 -3.13 -3.96 28.24
N TYR A 296 -2.53 -5.13 28.04
CA TYR A 296 -2.99 -6.12 27.06
C TYR A 296 -4.06 -7.04 27.61
N ASP A 297 -4.10 -7.24 28.92
CA ASP A 297 -5.11 -8.07 29.58
C ASP A 297 -6.44 -7.32 29.71
N ASP A 298 -6.45 -6.01 29.48
CA ASP A 298 -7.61 -5.16 29.62
C ASP A 298 -7.83 -4.28 28.38
N THR A 299 -8.01 -4.93 27.24
CA THR A 299 -8.27 -4.29 25.97
C THR A 299 -9.55 -3.46 25.96
N GLU A 300 -10.55 -3.82 26.75
CA GLU A 300 -11.78 -3.02 26.89
C GLU A 300 -11.49 -1.72 27.64
N ASN A 301 -10.69 -1.75 28.67
CA ASN A 301 -10.28 -0.54 29.39
C ASN A 301 -9.21 0.25 28.62
N LEU A 302 -8.31 -0.40 27.87
CA LEU A 302 -7.39 0.27 26.97
C LEU A 302 -8.13 1.08 25.90
N LEU A 303 -9.19 0.51 25.36
CA LEU A 303 -10.02 1.14 24.34
C LEU A 303 -11.08 2.07 24.94
N ALA A 304 -11.52 1.84 26.17
CA ALA A 304 -12.60 2.57 26.82
C ALA A 304 -12.13 3.64 27.81
N ALA A 305 -11.07 3.39 28.58
CA ALA A 305 -10.64 4.29 29.66
C ALA A 305 -9.85 5.51 29.17
N ASN A 306 -9.45 5.52 27.92
CA ASN A 306 -8.65 6.61 27.36
C ASN A 306 -9.44 7.49 26.39
N VAL A 307 -10.76 7.40 26.44
CA VAL A 307 -11.66 8.14 25.58
C VAL A 307 -12.34 9.25 26.39
N ASP A 308 -11.55 10.15 26.93
CA ASP A 308 -12.03 11.51 27.04
C ASP A 308 -11.77 12.17 25.69
N GLU A 309 -12.80 12.52 24.96
CA GLU A 309 -12.73 13.19 23.66
C GLU A 309 -11.88 14.48 23.70
N ASN A 310 -11.50 14.92 24.89
CA ASN A 310 -10.77 16.15 25.15
C ASN A 310 -9.35 15.93 25.72
N GLU A 311 -8.95 14.70 26.06
CA GLU A 311 -7.59 14.44 26.53
C GLU A 311 -6.87 13.42 25.62
N PRO A 312 -5.70 13.79 25.08
CA PRO A 312 -4.88 12.88 24.31
C PRO A 312 -4.37 11.72 25.16
N MET A 313 -4.33 10.51 24.61
CA MET A 313 -3.75 9.37 25.29
C MET A 313 -2.27 9.61 25.57
N LYS A 314 -1.88 9.58 26.82
CA LYS A 314 -0.48 9.67 27.24
C LYS A 314 0.08 8.26 27.40
N ALA A 315 0.99 7.87 26.51
CA ALA A 315 1.86 6.74 26.74
C ALA A 315 3.16 7.27 27.38
N GLU A 316 3.35 7.03 28.65
CA GLU A 316 4.61 7.33 29.33
C GLU A 316 5.62 6.22 29.04
N THR A 317 6.66 6.55 28.28
CA THR A 317 7.91 5.78 28.29
C THR A 317 8.91 6.51 29.19
N GLU A 318 9.88 5.83 29.78
CA GLU A 318 10.85 6.42 30.70
C GLU A 318 11.59 7.66 30.13
N ASN A 319 11.53 7.90 28.83
CA ASN A 319 12.23 8.98 28.14
C ASN A 319 11.38 9.78 27.14
N CYS A 320 10.10 9.49 26.94
CA CYS A 320 9.25 10.19 25.99
C CYS A 320 7.80 10.22 26.47
N GLU A 321 7.28 11.40 26.64
CA GLU A 321 5.84 11.62 26.73
C GLU A 321 5.28 11.56 25.30
N ILE A 322 4.62 10.45 24.93
CA ILE A 322 3.96 10.32 23.65
C ILE A 322 2.52 10.77 23.83
N VAL A 323 2.23 11.97 23.38
CA VAL A 323 0.87 12.48 23.31
C VAL A 323 0.40 12.28 21.88
N ARG A 324 -0.64 11.50 21.70
CA ARG A 324 -1.24 11.25 20.40
C ARG A 324 -2.75 11.39 20.47
N ASP A 325 -3.31 12.16 19.55
CA ASP A 325 -4.75 12.16 19.32
C ASP A 325 -5.13 10.84 18.65
N LEU A 326 -6.03 10.09 19.28
CA LEU A 326 -6.59 8.88 18.72
C LEU A 326 -7.83 9.23 17.89
N TYR A 327 -7.96 8.58 16.75
CA TYR A 327 -9.18 8.61 15.97
C TYR A 327 -10.08 7.45 16.36
N PHE A 328 -11.14 7.74 17.12
CA PHE A 328 -12.02 6.69 17.67
C PHE A 328 -13.02 6.11 16.68
N ASN A 329 -13.23 6.80 15.57
CA ASN A 329 -14.20 6.39 14.55
C ASN A 329 -13.59 5.62 13.38
N VAL A 330 -12.30 5.31 13.47
CA VAL A 330 -11.57 4.54 12.46
C VAL A 330 -11.00 3.26 13.07
N PRO A 331 -10.67 2.24 12.27
CA PRO A 331 -10.01 1.05 12.76
C PRO A 331 -8.67 1.36 13.42
N LEU A 332 -8.42 0.77 14.58
CA LEU A 332 -7.16 0.88 15.29
C LEU A 332 -6.36 -0.41 15.16
N ILE A 333 -5.12 -0.31 14.70
CA ILE A 333 -4.19 -1.42 14.58
C ILE A 333 -3.05 -1.25 15.59
N ALA A 334 -2.82 -2.25 16.44
CA ALA A 334 -1.62 -2.31 17.26
C ALA A 334 -0.44 -2.78 16.40
N HIS A 335 0.58 -1.94 16.26
CA HIS A 335 1.83 -2.26 15.56
C HIS A 335 2.95 -2.49 16.56
N GLU A 336 3.97 -3.23 16.12
CA GLU A 336 5.19 -3.51 16.87
C GLU A 336 4.92 -4.09 18.26
N VAL A 337 3.86 -4.90 18.36
CA VAL A 337 3.31 -5.40 19.63
C VAL A 337 4.20 -6.44 20.28
N CYS A 338 4.89 -7.27 19.55
CA CYS A 338 5.73 -8.34 20.06
C CYS A 338 6.96 -8.50 19.19
N HIS A 339 8.10 -8.12 19.72
CA HIS A 339 9.37 -8.32 19.04
C HIS A 339 9.92 -9.70 19.35
N TYR A 340 9.40 -10.73 18.68
CA TYR A 340 10.00 -12.05 18.73
C TYR A 340 11.18 -12.10 17.76
N THR A 341 12.36 -12.18 18.33
CA THR A 341 13.56 -12.52 17.56
C THR A 341 13.54 -14.04 17.37
N ALA A 342 13.33 -14.50 16.15
CA ALA A 342 13.56 -15.90 15.86
C ALA A 342 15.05 -16.19 16.13
N LEU A 343 15.33 -17.03 17.14
CA LEU A 343 16.63 -17.62 17.28
C LEU A 343 16.88 -18.43 16.00
N ARG A 344 17.89 -18.05 15.24
CA ARG A 344 18.36 -18.88 14.14
C ARG A 344 19.04 -20.08 14.80
N ASP A 345 18.48 -21.25 14.63
CA ASP A 345 19.22 -22.48 14.80
C ASP A 345 20.33 -22.47 13.74
N PHE A 346 21.54 -22.44 14.20
CA PHE A 346 22.74 -22.51 13.38
C PHE A 346 23.00 -23.94 12.95
#